data_7d270ff520142e479da5f828c486b2bf
#
_entry.id   7d270ff520142e479da5f828c486b2bf
#
_cell.length_a   1.000
_cell.length_b   1.000
_cell.length_c   1.000
_cell.angle_alpha   90.00
_cell.angle_beta   90.00
_cell.angle_gamma   90.00
#
_symmetry.space_group_name_H-M   'P 1'
#
loop_
_entity.id
_entity.type
_entity.pdbx_description
1 polymer ?
#
loop_
_entity_poly.entity_id
_entity_poly.type
_entity_poly.pdbx_seq_one_letter_code
_entity_poly.pdbx_strand_id
1 'polypeptide(L)'
;VFKLAILLLSSVVLPPERETVVWLQTDWAPHQIVDGPFAEQGTFDLLHKRLTTLLPQYQHELRLSSLGRIESSFLNTSETVCTTGALYTEERANTRYYSLPAAIGSGFAINYVAGSMVEQAVDEQLQLDLRTIAQNPELLGAYQPNRHYPEVVLEAIKNPESNLLASAFTSELNAAALLISKRVDYVIEYPERIQFYQRALQSGAEIHSAAMLEATPYSVSHITCNKTALGKRLTADINQVLPELWLADDYAELLFFWLDQNARTLLRPKFEEIRQKMAEKNRP
;
A
#
# COMPACT_ATOMS: atom_id res chain seq x y z
N VAL A 1 53.45 -38.69 -42.53
CA VAL A 1 52.86 -38.63 -41.17
C VAL A 1 51.91 -37.43 -41.14
N PHE A 2 50.59 -37.69 -41.38
CA PHE A 2 49.53 -36.66 -41.29
C PHE A 2 49.08 -36.59 -39.83
N LYS A 3 49.23 -35.41 -39.19
CA LYS A 3 48.62 -35.12 -37.87
C LYS A 3 47.20 -34.64 -38.08
N LEU A 4 46.25 -35.44 -37.67
CA LEU A 4 44.83 -35.12 -37.64
C LEU A 4 44.58 -34.17 -36.43
N ALA A 5 44.28 -32.89 -36.65
CA ALA A 5 43.90 -31.96 -35.61
C ALA A 5 42.39 -32.12 -35.35
N ILE A 6 42.04 -32.65 -34.19
CA ILE A 6 40.66 -32.72 -33.72
C ILE A 6 40.31 -31.35 -33.15
N LEU A 7 39.47 -30.56 -33.86
CA LEU A 7 38.83 -29.34 -33.32
C LEU A 7 37.72 -29.78 -32.35
N LEU A 8 37.94 -29.55 -31.08
CA LEU A 8 36.90 -29.64 -30.05
C LEU A 8 36.01 -28.38 -30.18
N LEU A 9 34.83 -28.54 -30.80
CA LEU A 9 33.76 -27.54 -30.78
C LEU A 9 33.16 -27.52 -29.36
N SER A 10 33.55 -26.53 -28.57
CA SER A 10 32.89 -26.22 -27.30
C SER A 10 31.51 -25.64 -27.63
N SER A 11 30.45 -26.42 -27.43
CA SER A 11 29.08 -25.90 -27.49
C SER A 11 28.88 -24.91 -26.35
N VAL A 12 28.82 -23.62 -26.66
CA VAL A 12 28.37 -22.57 -25.73
C VAL A 12 26.89 -22.79 -25.51
N VAL A 13 26.51 -23.36 -24.38
CA VAL A 13 25.12 -23.42 -23.94
C VAL A 13 24.75 -22.02 -23.48
N LEU A 14 24.01 -21.29 -24.31
CA LEU A 14 23.40 -20.03 -23.91
C LEU A 14 22.44 -20.30 -22.75
N PRO A 15 22.47 -19.48 -21.69
CA PRO A 15 21.48 -19.61 -20.62
C PRO A 15 20.08 -19.45 -21.22
N PRO A 16 19.08 -20.18 -20.71
CA PRO A 16 17.71 -20.06 -21.19
C PRO A 16 17.25 -18.61 -21.05
N GLU A 17 16.61 -18.10 -22.09
CA GLU A 17 16.01 -16.76 -22.08
C GLU A 17 14.99 -16.68 -20.95
N ARG A 18 15.11 -15.66 -20.07
CA ARG A 18 14.18 -15.49 -18.95
C ARG A 18 12.85 -14.97 -19.46
N GLU A 19 11.76 -15.51 -18.96
CA GLU A 19 10.43 -15.00 -19.28
C GLU A 19 10.24 -13.61 -18.66
N THR A 20 9.74 -12.66 -19.46
CA THR A 20 9.56 -11.26 -19.03
C THR A 20 8.21 -11.07 -18.32
N VAL A 21 8.25 -10.42 -17.18
CA VAL A 21 7.09 -9.98 -16.40
C VAL A 21 7.06 -8.46 -16.35
N VAL A 22 5.95 -7.86 -16.77
CA VAL A 22 5.76 -6.41 -16.71
C VAL A 22 5.05 -6.04 -15.43
N TRP A 23 5.69 -5.22 -14.59
CA TRP A 23 5.13 -4.69 -13.35
C TRP A 23 4.55 -3.31 -13.62
N LEU A 24 3.23 -3.21 -13.54
CA LEU A 24 2.52 -1.96 -13.72
C LEU A 24 2.53 -1.16 -12.42
N GLN A 25 3.00 0.07 -12.53
CA GLN A 25 3.17 1.00 -11.42
C GLN A 25 2.43 2.31 -11.73
N THR A 26 1.86 2.94 -10.72
CA THR A 26 1.28 4.29 -10.82
C THR A 26 1.93 5.19 -9.78
N ASP A 27 2.01 6.49 -10.05
CA ASP A 27 2.44 7.44 -9.04
C ASP A 27 1.35 7.56 -7.96
N TRP A 28 1.63 6.99 -6.79
CA TRP A 28 0.70 6.91 -5.67
C TRP A 28 1.44 6.94 -4.33
N ALA A 29 2.03 8.09 -4.04
CA ALA A 29 2.74 8.28 -2.78
C ALA A 29 1.84 8.09 -1.55
N PRO A 30 2.37 7.49 -0.47
CA PRO A 30 3.73 7.00 -0.29
C PRO A 30 3.94 5.52 -0.63
N HIS A 31 3.02 4.90 -1.34
CA HIS A 31 3.13 3.48 -1.68
C HIS A 31 4.04 3.25 -2.89
N GLN A 32 3.86 4.05 -3.94
CA GLN A 32 4.71 4.09 -5.12
C GLN A 32 5.08 5.55 -5.38
N ILE A 33 6.37 5.87 -5.38
CA ILE A 33 6.89 7.23 -5.50
C ILE A 33 7.79 7.30 -6.72
N VAL A 34 7.29 7.92 -7.78
CA VAL A 34 7.95 7.93 -9.08
C VAL A 34 9.03 9.00 -9.18
N ASP A 35 8.84 10.13 -8.51
CA ASP A 35 9.78 11.26 -8.55
C ASP A 35 9.92 11.98 -7.21
N GLY A 36 10.77 13.01 -7.18
CA GLY A 36 11.01 13.82 -5.99
C GLY A 36 12.03 13.22 -5.01
N PRO A 37 12.19 13.83 -3.82
CA PRO A 37 13.25 13.48 -2.87
C PRO A 37 13.08 12.09 -2.25
N PHE A 38 11.91 11.50 -2.36
CA PHE A 38 11.58 10.18 -1.83
C PHE A 38 11.32 9.14 -2.94
N ALA A 39 11.74 9.42 -4.19
CA ALA A 39 11.58 8.48 -5.30
C ALA A 39 12.11 7.09 -4.95
N GLU A 40 11.40 6.04 -5.35
CA GLU A 40 11.71 4.62 -5.10
C GLU A 40 11.77 4.21 -3.62
N GLN A 41 11.28 5.06 -2.69
CA GLN A 41 11.22 4.78 -1.25
C GLN A 41 9.79 4.48 -0.77
N GLY A 42 8.86 4.30 -1.68
CA GLY A 42 7.50 3.91 -1.37
C GLY A 42 7.42 2.47 -0.84
N THR A 43 6.41 2.19 -0.04
CA THR A 43 6.20 0.86 0.55
C THR A 43 6.18 -0.24 -0.52
N PHE A 44 5.49 -0.01 -1.65
CA PHE A 44 5.41 -0.98 -2.73
C PHE A 44 6.62 -0.96 -3.66
N ASP A 45 7.37 0.15 -3.73
CA ASP A 45 8.66 0.19 -4.42
C ASP A 45 9.66 -0.72 -3.72
N LEU A 46 9.76 -0.62 -2.40
CA LEU A 46 10.64 -1.44 -1.58
C LEU A 46 10.21 -2.91 -1.57
N LEU A 47 8.91 -3.17 -1.47
CA LEU A 47 8.37 -4.53 -1.57
C LEU A 47 8.69 -5.16 -2.93
N HIS A 48 8.46 -4.45 -4.02
CA HIS A 48 8.78 -4.90 -5.38
C HIS A 48 10.27 -5.25 -5.52
N LYS A 49 11.14 -4.37 -5.07
CA LYS A 49 12.60 -4.58 -5.12
C LYS A 49 13.02 -5.84 -4.38
N ARG A 50 12.49 -6.10 -3.16
CA ARG A 50 12.78 -7.32 -2.42
C ARG A 50 12.23 -8.57 -3.10
N LEU A 51 10.98 -8.50 -3.56
CA LEU A 51 10.33 -9.61 -4.23
C LEU A 51 11.09 -10.06 -5.50
N THR A 52 11.46 -9.10 -6.36
CA THR A 52 12.16 -9.41 -7.61
C THR A 52 13.56 -9.99 -7.38
N THR A 53 14.22 -9.62 -6.26
CA THR A 53 15.48 -10.22 -5.84
C THR A 53 15.32 -11.71 -5.49
N LEU A 54 14.17 -12.11 -4.95
CA LEU A 54 13.87 -13.50 -4.61
C LEU A 54 13.35 -14.32 -5.80
N LEU A 55 13.13 -13.69 -6.94
CA LEU A 55 12.60 -14.31 -8.16
C LEU A 55 13.53 -14.07 -9.37
N PRO A 56 14.83 -14.41 -9.27
CA PRO A 56 15.84 -14.11 -10.29
C PRO A 56 15.67 -14.89 -11.59
N GLN A 57 14.81 -15.92 -11.60
CA GLN A 57 14.49 -16.72 -12.80
C GLN A 57 13.67 -15.96 -13.83
N TYR A 58 13.05 -14.83 -13.45
CA TYR A 58 12.28 -13.96 -14.34
C TYR A 58 13.06 -12.71 -14.74
N GLN A 59 12.70 -12.13 -15.88
CA GLN A 59 13.10 -10.76 -16.24
C GLN A 59 11.99 -9.81 -15.79
N HIS A 60 12.31 -8.83 -14.96
CA HIS A 60 11.34 -7.89 -14.40
C HIS A 60 11.46 -6.54 -15.10
N GLU A 61 10.37 -6.07 -15.68
CA GLU A 61 10.25 -4.76 -16.32
C GLU A 61 9.23 -3.91 -15.56
N LEU A 62 9.63 -2.72 -15.08
CA LEU A 62 8.73 -1.74 -14.49
C LEU A 62 8.15 -0.83 -15.57
N ARG A 63 6.82 -0.63 -15.55
CA ARG A 63 6.13 0.26 -16.48
C ARG A 63 5.16 1.17 -15.78
N LEU A 64 5.39 2.48 -15.87
CA LEU A 64 4.49 3.49 -15.34
C LEU A 64 3.19 3.54 -16.16
N SER A 65 2.05 3.54 -15.47
CA SER A 65 0.72 3.54 -16.07
C SER A 65 -0.28 4.27 -15.17
N SER A 66 -1.33 4.83 -15.76
CA SER A 66 -2.47 5.34 -15.00
C SER A 66 -3.31 4.19 -14.43
N LEU A 67 -4.02 4.43 -13.32
CA LEU A 67 -4.89 3.42 -12.70
C LEU A 67 -5.88 2.79 -13.68
N GLY A 68 -6.55 3.60 -14.52
CA GLY A 68 -7.48 3.08 -15.52
C GLY A 68 -6.82 2.18 -16.56
N ARG A 69 -5.57 2.48 -16.94
CA ARG A 69 -4.80 1.65 -17.87
C ARG A 69 -4.32 0.36 -17.18
N ILE A 70 -3.95 0.41 -15.91
CA ILE A 70 -3.63 -0.78 -15.12
C ILE A 70 -4.83 -1.73 -15.13
N GLU A 71 -6.03 -1.26 -14.78
CA GLU A 71 -7.24 -2.10 -14.77
C GLU A 71 -7.53 -2.73 -16.15
N SER A 72 -7.43 -1.96 -17.24
CA SER A 72 -7.64 -2.49 -18.59
C SER A 72 -6.57 -3.49 -19.04
N SER A 73 -5.32 -3.33 -18.58
CA SER A 73 -4.24 -4.25 -18.93
C SER A 73 -4.43 -5.66 -18.37
N PHE A 74 -5.15 -5.81 -17.26
CA PHE A 74 -5.48 -7.14 -16.70
C PHE A 74 -6.45 -7.94 -17.55
N LEU A 75 -7.17 -7.29 -18.47
CA LEU A 75 -8.05 -7.96 -19.44
C LEU A 75 -7.28 -8.49 -20.65
N ASN A 76 -6.08 -7.99 -20.90
CA ASN A 76 -5.22 -8.40 -22.01
C ASN A 76 -4.29 -9.53 -21.56
N THR A 77 -4.20 -10.60 -22.38
CA THR A 77 -3.35 -11.77 -22.12
C THR A 77 -2.19 -11.91 -23.11
N SER A 78 -1.91 -10.89 -23.93
CA SER A 78 -0.79 -10.90 -24.89
C SER A 78 0.58 -10.77 -24.22
N GLU A 79 0.63 -10.16 -23.02
CA GLU A 79 1.80 -10.08 -22.14
C GLU A 79 1.40 -10.40 -20.71
N THR A 80 2.36 -10.82 -19.89
CA THR A 80 2.11 -11.03 -18.47
C THR A 80 2.35 -9.73 -17.72
N VAL A 81 1.26 -9.20 -17.14
CA VAL A 81 1.30 -7.98 -16.32
C VAL A 81 0.96 -8.30 -14.89
N CYS A 82 1.68 -7.65 -13.96
CA CYS A 82 1.45 -7.75 -12.52
C CYS A 82 1.43 -6.37 -11.88
N THR A 83 0.88 -6.25 -10.67
CA THR A 83 0.98 -5.06 -9.83
C THR A 83 1.09 -5.44 -8.36
N THR A 84 1.75 -4.59 -7.59
CA THR A 84 1.80 -4.66 -6.12
C THR A 84 0.66 -3.86 -5.50
N GLY A 85 0.24 -4.23 -4.28
CA GLY A 85 -0.67 -3.41 -3.49
C GLY A 85 -2.16 -3.51 -3.86
N ALA A 86 -2.58 -4.54 -4.58
CA ALA A 86 -3.98 -4.71 -4.94
C ALA A 86 -4.82 -5.19 -3.75
N LEU A 87 -5.92 -4.50 -3.46
CA LEU A 87 -6.95 -4.99 -2.56
C LEU A 87 -7.77 -6.07 -3.27
N TYR A 88 -8.15 -7.11 -2.51
CA TYR A 88 -9.00 -8.17 -3.04
C TYR A 88 -10.44 -7.67 -3.27
N THR A 89 -10.98 -7.95 -4.44
CA THR A 89 -12.41 -7.90 -4.72
C THR A 89 -12.80 -9.08 -5.61
N GLU A 90 -14.04 -9.58 -5.46
CA GLU A 90 -14.55 -10.67 -6.30
C GLU A 90 -14.53 -10.31 -7.79
N GLU A 91 -14.89 -9.08 -8.14
CA GLU A 91 -14.84 -8.58 -9.50
C GLU A 91 -13.44 -8.70 -10.09
N ARG A 92 -12.43 -8.21 -9.38
CA ARG A 92 -11.03 -8.28 -9.81
C ARG A 92 -10.52 -9.72 -9.91
N ALA A 93 -10.97 -10.62 -9.02
CA ALA A 93 -10.57 -12.02 -9.03
C ALA A 93 -10.98 -12.75 -10.34
N ASN A 94 -11.96 -12.23 -11.07
CA ASN A 94 -12.33 -12.75 -12.38
C ASN A 94 -11.26 -12.51 -13.45
N THR A 95 -10.42 -11.49 -13.32
CA THR A 95 -9.44 -11.08 -14.34
C THR A 95 -7.99 -11.30 -13.93
N ARG A 96 -7.72 -11.65 -12.66
CA ARG A 96 -6.34 -11.76 -12.14
C ARG A 96 -6.18 -12.87 -11.10
N TYR A 97 -4.97 -13.37 -10.98
CA TYR A 97 -4.54 -14.22 -9.88
C TYR A 97 -4.07 -13.35 -8.71
N TYR A 98 -4.39 -13.77 -7.50
CA TYR A 98 -3.97 -13.11 -6.26
C TYR A 98 -2.94 -13.94 -5.52
N SER A 99 -1.89 -13.30 -5.05
CA SER A 99 -0.96 -13.92 -4.11
C SER A 99 -1.58 -14.08 -2.71
N LEU A 100 -0.88 -14.75 -1.83
CA LEU A 100 -1.05 -14.58 -0.38
C LEU A 100 -0.92 -13.08 0.00
N PRO A 101 -1.35 -12.66 1.21
CA PRO A 101 -1.09 -11.31 1.69
C PRO A 101 0.37 -10.90 1.49
N ALA A 102 0.58 -9.80 0.78
CA ALA A 102 1.92 -9.27 0.51
C ALA A 102 2.24 -8.07 1.39
N ALA A 103 1.27 -7.26 1.76
CA ALA A 103 1.47 -6.14 2.65
C ALA A 103 0.22 -5.85 3.50
N ILE A 104 0.43 -5.11 4.57
CA ILE A 104 -0.62 -4.50 5.38
C ILE A 104 -0.36 -2.99 5.41
N GLY A 105 -1.42 -2.21 5.30
CA GLY A 105 -1.44 -0.76 5.45
C GLY A 105 -2.59 -0.32 6.33
N SER A 106 -2.70 0.96 6.61
CA SER A 106 -3.83 1.50 7.36
C SER A 106 -5.14 1.45 6.58
N GLY A 107 -6.24 1.50 7.30
CA GLY A 107 -7.53 1.98 6.80
C GLY A 107 -7.59 3.50 6.84
N PHE A 108 -8.73 4.08 6.44
CA PHE A 108 -8.99 5.49 6.71
C PHE A 108 -8.98 5.73 8.22
N ALA A 109 -8.36 6.83 8.62
CA ALA A 109 -8.24 7.24 10.01
C ALA A 109 -8.60 8.72 10.18
N ILE A 110 -8.81 9.13 11.40
CA ILE A 110 -8.90 10.52 11.77
C ILE A 110 -7.50 10.98 12.13
N ASN A 111 -7.00 11.95 11.37
CA ASN A 111 -5.68 12.52 11.57
C ASN A 111 -5.81 13.92 12.16
N TYR A 112 -5.00 14.25 13.16
CA TYR A 112 -5.08 15.47 13.94
C TYR A 112 -3.69 15.90 14.46
N VAL A 113 -3.55 17.17 14.82
CA VAL A 113 -2.30 17.68 15.41
C VAL A 113 -2.24 17.31 16.89
N ALA A 114 -1.09 16.85 17.37
CA ALA A 114 -0.85 16.53 18.77
C ALA A 114 -1.20 17.71 19.69
N GLY A 115 -1.77 17.42 20.85
CA GLY A 115 -2.24 18.42 21.82
C GLY A 115 -3.52 19.13 21.43
N SER A 116 -4.19 18.73 20.33
CA SER A 116 -5.47 19.31 19.92
C SER A 116 -6.65 18.79 20.77
N MET A 117 -7.79 19.44 20.62
CA MET A 117 -9.03 19.00 21.28
C MET A 117 -9.47 17.62 20.78
N VAL A 118 -9.17 17.26 19.54
CA VAL A 118 -9.48 15.94 18.96
C VAL A 118 -8.77 14.83 19.72
N GLU A 119 -7.53 15.04 20.16
CA GLU A 119 -6.77 14.07 20.94
C GLU A 119 -7.46 13.68 22.25
N GLN A 120 -8.19 14.61 22.87
CA GLN A 120 -8.93 14.35 24.11
C GLN A 120 -10.10 13.38 23.93
N ALA A 121 -10.57 13.19 22.69
CA ALA A 121 -11.62 12.27 22.34
C ALA A 121 -11.11 10.86 21.95
N VAL A 122 -9.79 10.69 21.87
CA VAL A 122 -9.14 9.40 21.55
C VAL A 122 -9.07 8.56 22.81
N ASP A 123 -9.52 7.33 22.74
CA ASP A 123 -9.47 6.38 23.87
C ASP A 123 -8.10 5.71 24.04
N GLU A 124 -7.96 4.89 25.07
CA GLU A 124 -6.74 4.13 25.37
C GLU A 124 -6.39 3.10 24.27
N GLN A 125 -7.34 2.72 23.43
CA GLN A 125 -7.18 1.83 22.29
C GLN A 125 -6.81 2.57 21.00
N LEU A 126 -6.53 3.88 21.08
CA LEU A 126 -6.24 4.78 19.94
C LEU A 126 -7.41 4.84 18.95
N GLN A 127 -8.64 4.80 19.46
CA GLN A 127 -9.87 4.89 18.68
C GLN A 127 -10.69 6.10 19.11
N LEU A 128 -11.56 6.56 18.25
CA LEU A 128 -12.56 7.57 18.57
C LEU A 128 -13.85 7.36 17.79
N ASP A 129 -14.95 7.86 18.34
CA ASP A 129 -16.22 7.90 17.64
C ASP A 129 -16.30 9.14 16.73
N LEU A 130 -16.30 8.90 15.42
CA LEU A 130 -16.43 9.97 14.44
C LEU A 130 -17.73 10.76 14.60
N ARG A 131 -18.83 10.10 15.00
CA ARG A 131 -20.12 10.77 15.21
C ARG A 131 -20.03 11.85 16.28
N THR A 132 -19.30 11.54 17.37
CA THR A 132 -19.10 12.49 18.48
C THR A 132 -18.32 13.71 18.05
N ILE A 133 -17.18 13.56 17.35
CA ILE A 133 -16.39 14.72 16.94
C ILE A 133 -17.01 15.47 15.76
N ALA A 134 -17.71 14.78 14.87
CA ALA A 134 -18.38 15.40 13.73
C ALA A 134 -19.59 16.26 14.12
N GLN A 135 -20.14 16.08 15.33
CA GLN A 135 -21.23 16.90 15.87
C GLN A 135 -20.74 17.94 16.90
N ASN A 136 -19.45 17.98 17.20
CA ASN A 136 -18.91 18.99 18.09
C ASN A 136 -18.78 20.34 17.35
N PRO A 137 -19.52 21.41 17.76
CA PRO A 137 -19.51 22.70 17.08
C PRO A 137 -18.18 23.45 17.22
N GLU A 138 -17.31 23.05 18.14
CA GLU A 138 -15.99 23.65 18.33
C GLU A 138 -14.92 23.04 17.42
N LEU A 139 -15.24 21.96 16.68
CA LEU A 139 -14.34 21.28 15.79
C LEU A 139 -14.74 21.48 14.33
N LEU A 140 -13.75 21.43 13.46
CA LEU A 140 -13.94 21.45 12.00
C LEU A 140 -13.14 20.31 11.37
N GLY A 141 -13.83 19.41 10.67
CA GLY A 141 -13.24 18.31 9.95
C GLY A 141 -13.23 18.49 8.45
N ALA A 142 -12.34 17.77 7.73
CA ALA A 142 -12.35 17.74 6.29
C ALA A 142 -12.20 16.32 5.74
N TYR A 143 -12.82 16.08 4.57
CA TYR A 143 -12.67 14.86 3.79
C TYR A 143 -12.54 15.17 2.30
N GLN A 144 -11.94 14.28 1.52
CA GLN A 144 -11.85 14.39 0.08
C GLN A 144 -13.09 13.75 -0.57
N PRO A 145 -13.91 14.48 -1.38
CA PRO A 145 -15.04 13.88 -2.06
C PRO A 145 -14.62 12.84 -3.10
N ASN A 146 -15.60 12.03 -3.55
CA ASN A 146 -15.43 11.00 -4.58
C ASN A 146 -14.46 9.85 -4.23
N ARG A 147 -14.40 9.48 -2.95
CA ARG A 147 -13.72 8.28 -2.46
C ARG A 147 -14.68 7.27 -1.88
N HIS A 148 -14.26 6.00 -1.83
CA HIS A 148 -14.99 4.93 -1.16
C HIS A 148 -14.64 4.93 0.33
N TYR A 149 -15.50 5.53 1.13
CA TYR A 149 -15.35 5.61 2.58
C TYR A 149 -16.08 4.49 3.31
N PRO A 150 -15.66 4.12 4.54
CA PRO A 150 -16.45 3.30 5.46
C PRO A 150 -17.82 3.94 5.74
N GLU A 151 -18.80 3.10 6.09
CA GLU A 151 -20.19 3.59 6.30
C GLU A 151 -20.28 4.68 7.37
N VAL A 152 -19.54 4.57 8.47
CA VAL A 152 -19.50 5.60 9.52
C VAL A 152 -19.13 6.99 8.99
N VAL A 153 -18.24 7.06 7.99
CA VAL A 153 -17.86 8.31 7.33
C VAL A 153 -18.97 8.79 6.40
N LEU A 154 -19.58 7.87 5.65
CA LEU A 154 -20.68 8.20 4.75
C LEU A 154 -21.91 8.73 5.53
N GLU A 155 -22.17 8.18 6.71
CA GLU A 155 -23.21 8.67 7.62
C GLU A 155 -22.89 10.09 8.11
N ALA A 156 -21.64 10.34 8.54
CA ALA A 156 -21.21 11.68 8.95
C ALA A 156 -21.32 12.71 7.80
N ILE A 157 -20.96 12.33 6.58
CA ILE A 157 -21.08 13.19 5.39
C ILE A 157 -22.55 13.53 5.08
N LYS A 158 -23.48 12.60 5.26
CA LYS A 158 -24.91 12.79 4.99
C LYS A 158 -25.61 13.60 6.09
N ASN A 159 -25.04 13.69 7.28
CA ASN A 159 -25.64 14.42 8.39
C ASN A 159 -25.51 15.94 8.19
N PRO A 160 -26.62 16.69 8.09
CA PRO A 160 -26.57 18.15 7.86
C PRO A 160 -26.01 18.95 9.05
N GLU A 161 -25.97 18.37 10.24
CA GLU A 161 -25.39 18.97 11.44
C GLU A 161 -23.89 18.63 11.62
N SER A 162 -23.31 17.91 10.65
CA SER A 162 -21.90 17.53 10.71
C SER A 162 -20.98 18.70 10.42
N ASN A 163 -19.93 18.83 11.20
CA ASN A 163 -18.83 19.78 10.98
C ASN A 163 -17.83 19.32 9.91
N LEU A 164 -18.10 18.17 9.24
CA LEU A 164 -17.20 17.53 8.28
C LEU A 164 -17.40 18.14 6.88
N LEU A 165 -16.43 18.95 6.43
CA LEU A 165 -16.50 19.66 5.17
C LEU A 165 -15.87 18.86 4.02
N ALA A 166 -16.55 18.89 2.87
CA ALA A 166 -15.94 18.47 1.62
C ALA A 166 -14.82 19.44 1.22
N SER A 167 -13.60 18.95 1.13
CA SER A 167 -12.48 19.73 0.63
C SER A 167 -11.98 19.11 -0.68
N ALA A 168 -12.08 19.88 -1.76
CA ALA A 168 -11.52 19.49 -3.04
C ALA A 168 -9.99 19.60 -2.95
N PHE A 169 -9.35 18.59 -2.38
CA PHE A 169 -7.91 18.51 -2.44
C PHE A 169 -7.50 18.33 -3.89
N THR A 170 -6.84 19.33 -4.45
CA THR A 170 -6.25 19.26 -5.80
C THR A 170 -4.97 18.43 -5.79
N SER A 171 -4.37 18.26 -4.61
CA SER A 171 -3.31 17.31 -4.31
C SER A 171 -3.47 16.83 -2.87
N GLU A 172 -2.98 15.64 -2.55
CA GLU A 172 -3.01 15.10 -1.19
C GLU A 172 -2.20 15.93 -0.19
N LEU A 173 -1.27 16.73 -0.69
CA LEU A 173 -0.52 17.70 0.10
C LEU A 173 -1.45 18.64 0.87
N ASN A 174 -2.60 18.96 0.30
CA ASN A 174 -3.54 19.89 0.93
C ASN A 174 -4.14 19.34 2.24
N ALA A 175 -4.29 18.03 2.39
CA ALA A 175 -4.84 17.43 3.61
C ALA A 175 -3.93 17.69 4.82
N ALA A 176 -2.62 17.41 4.70
CA ALA A 176 -1.65 17.70 5.75
C ALA A 176 -1.48 19.23 5.96
N ALA A 177 -1.46 20.01 4.87
CA ALA A 177 -1.35 21.47 4.94
C ALA A 177 -2.53 22.11 5.69
N LEU A 178 -3.74 21.59 5.54
CA LEU A 178 -4.91 22.09 6.28
C LEU A 178 -4.76 21.88 7.79
N LEU A 179 -4.28 20.70 8.23
CA LEU A 179 -4.00 20.43 9.64
C LEU A 179 -2.88 21.33 10.18
N ILE A 180 -1.74 21.38 9.46
CA ILE A 180 -0.56 22.15 9.86
C ILE A 180 -0.88 23.64 9.98
N SER A 181 -1.69 24.17 9.05
CA SER A 181 -2.14 25.58 9.08
C SER A 181 -3.31 25.83 10.03
N LYS A 182 -3.77 24.81 10.76
CA LYS A 182 -4.92 24.90 11.68
C LYS A 182 -6.20 25.42 11.02
N ARG A 183 -6.39 25.13 9.74
CA ARG A 183 -7.63 25.46 9.03
C ARG A 183 -8.75 24.47 9.32
N VAL A 184 -8.37 23.26 9.73
CA VAL A 184 -9.26 22.21 10.23
C VAL A 184 -8.61 21.55 11.43
N ASP A 185 -9.41 20.95 12.31
CA ASP A 185 -8.96 20.26 13.51
C ASP A 185 -8.64 18.80 13.23
N TYR A 186 -9.31 18.21 12.22
CA TYR A 186 -9.06 16.83 11.81
C TYR A 186 -9.33 16.63 10.31
N VAL A 187 -8.70 15.58 9.74
CA VAL A 187 -8.95 15.12 8.37
C VAL A 187 -9.16 13.62 8.33
N ILE A 188 -10.05 13.16 7.45
CA ILE A 188 -10.24 11.73 7.17
C ILE A 188 -9.37 11.37 5.97
N GLU A 189 -8.25 10.70 6.25
CA GLU A 189 -7.26 10.27 5.25
C GLU A 189 -6.49 9.06 5.77
N TYR A 190 -5.74 8.42 4.88
CA TYR A 190 -4.78 7.38 5.26
C TYR A 190 -3.60 7.97 6.03
N PRO A 191 -3.24 7.45 7.21
CA PRO A 191 -2.09 7.91 8.00
C PRO A 191 -0.80 8.01 7.20
N GLU A 192 -0.51 7.02 6.35
CA GLU A 192 0.70 6.99 5.52
C GLU A 192 0.81 8.24 4.63
N ARG A 193 -0.32 8.67 4.06
CA ARG A 193 -0.36 9.83 3.15
C ARG A 193 -0.13 11.13 3.92
N ILE A 194 -0.71 11.25 5.08
CA ILE A 194 -0.50 12.42 5.96
C ILE A 194 0.96 12.51 6.37
N GLN A 195 1.58 11.41 6.81
CA GLN A 195 2.97 11.38 7.21
C GLN A 195 3.93 11.69 6.04
N PHE A 196 3.64 11.18 4.85
CA PHE A 196 4.40 11.49 3.65
C PHE A 196 4.39 13.01 3.36
N TYR A 197 3.20 13.62 3.30
CA TYR A 197 3.08 15.04 2.99
C TYR A 197 3.59 15.94 4.09
N GLN A 198 3.46 15.54 5.36
CA GLN A 198 4.08 16.24 6.48
C GLN A 198 5.61 16.30 6.32
N ARG A 199 6.24 15.18 5.96
CA ARG A 199 7.69 15.14 5.68
C ARG A 199 8.05 15.96 4.44
N ALA A 200 7.27 15.89 3.38
CA ALA A 200 7.48 16.68 2.16
C ALA A 200 7.40 18.19 2.44
N LEU A 201 6.51 18.62 3.35
CA LEU A 201 6.39 20.01 3.80
C LEU A 201 7.47 20.42 4.79
N GLN A 202 8.31 19.49 5.26
CA GLN A 202 9.33 19.75 6.31
C GLN A 202 8.72 20.41 7.55
N SER A 203 7.48 20.07 7.90
CA SER A 203 6.77 20.62 9.04
C SER A 203 7.23 19.99 10.34
N GLY A 204 7.44 20.83 11.37
CA GLY A 204 7.67 20.39 12.74
C GLY A 204 6.39 20.06 13.52
N ALA A 205 5.20 20.16 12.89
CA ALA A 205 3.95 19.78 13.54
C ALA A 205 3.93 18.24 13.74
N GLU A 206 3.55 17.79 14.92
CA GLU A 206 3.35 16.38 15.21
C GLU A 206 1.90 16.03 14.88
N ILE A 207 1.69 15.11 13.93
CA ILE A 207 0.37 14.66 13.49
C ILE A 207 0.20 13.21 13.89
N HIS A 208 -0.87 12.94 14.62
CA HIS A 208 -1.26 11.60 15.07
C HIS A 208 -2.49 11.11 14.31
N SER A 209 -2.68 9.79 14.35
CA SER A 209 -3.84 9.14 13.75
C SER A 209 -4.60 8.33 14.80
N ALA A 210 -5.93 8.36 14.73
CA ALA A 210 -6.79 7.48 15.51
C ALA A 210 -7.71 6.67 14.58
N ALA A 211 -7.93 5.42 14.92
CA ALA A 211 -8.91 4.60 14.22
C ALA A 211 -10.33 5.09 14.52
N MET A 212 -11.22 4.95 13.56
CA MET A 212 -12.64 5.20 13.77
C MET A 212 -13.30 3.95 14.33
N LEU A 213 -14.13 4.11 15.37
CA LEU A 213 -15.05 3.05 15.77
C LEU A 213 -15.90 2.61 14.56
N GLU A 214 -16.22 1.34 14.47
CA GLU A 214 -17.00 0.73 13.40
C GLU A 214 -16.33 0.73 12.02
N ALA A 215 -15.05 1.13 11.91
CA ALA A 215 -14.27 1.02 10.69
C ALA A 215 -13.08 0.08 10.88
N THR A 216 -12.72 -0.64 9.81
CA THR A 216 -11.53 -1.50 9.83
C THR A 216 -10.27 -0.63 9.81
N PRO A 217 -9.39 -0.71 10.83
CA PRO A 217 -8.22 0.16 10.93
C PRO A 217 -7.07 -0.23 10.00
N TYR A 218 -7.22 -1.29 9.22
CA TYR A 218 -6.17 -1.79 8.32
C TYR A 218 -6.73 -2.21 6.96
N SER A 219 -5.85 -2.30 5.99
CA SER A 219 -6.07 -2.94 4.70
C SER A 219 -5.01 -4.01 4.45
N VAL A 220 -5.40 -5.09 3.79
CA VAL A 220 -4.48 -6.15 3.37
C VAL A 220 -4.37 -6.13 1.86
N SER A 221 -3.15 -6.04 1.35
CA SER A 221 -2.90 -5.98 -0.07
C SER A 221 -2.12 -7.19 -0.57
N HIS A 222 -2.28 -7.46 -1.85
CA HIS A 222 -1.76 -8.62 -2.54
C HIS A 222 -0.97 -8.18 -3.77
N ILE A 223 -0.12 -9.08 -4.25
CA ILE A 223 0.41 -9.01 -5.60
C ILE A 223 -0.59 -9.69 -6.51
N THR A 224 -0.89 -9.07 -7.66
CA THR A 224 -1.80 -9.67 -8.63
C THR A 224 -1.16 -9.72 -10.01
N CYS A 225 -1.41 -10.82 -10.74
CA CYS A 225 -1.01 -10.99 -12.13
C CYS A 225 -2.22 -11.34 -13.00
N ASN A 226 -2.23 -10.94 -14.27
CA ASN A 226 -3.31 -11.28 -15.19
C ASN A 226 -3.36 -12.79 -15.47
N LYS A 227 -4.49 -13.26 -16.03
CA LYS A 227 -4.76 -14.71 -16.23
C LYS A 227 -4.04 -15.29 -17.44
N THR A 228 -2.70 -15.13 -17.48
CA THR A 228 -1.82 -15.86 -18.41
C THR A 228 -1.25 -17.10 -17.75
N ALA A 229 -0.68 -18.02 -18.57
CA ALA A 229 0.01 -19.20 -18.04
C ALA A 229 1.23 -18.80 -17.17
N LEU A 230 1.99 -17.79 -17.61
CA LEU A 230 3.10 -17.25 -16.84
C LEU A 230 2.60 -16.54 -15.57
N GLY A 231 1.53 -15.74 -15.64
CA GLY A 231 0.94 -15.07 -14.47
C GLY A 231 0.52 -16.06 -13.37
N LYS A 232 -0.02 -17.23 -13.78
CA LYS A 232 -0.36 -18.31 -12.84
C LYS A 232 0.87 -18.89 -12.15
N ARG A 233 1.92 -19.22 -12.93
CA ARG A 233 3.18 -19.76 -12.36
C ARG A 233 3.85 -18.75 -11.44
N LEU A 234 4.00 -17.52 -11.92
CA LEU A 234 4.62 -16.44 -11.14
C LEU A 234 3.88 -16.20 -9.82
N THR A 235 2.53 -16.20 -9.83
CA THR A 235 1.78 -16.07 -8.57
C THR A 235 2.04 -17.23 -7.61
N ALA A 236 2.22 -18.44 -8.12
CA ALA A 236 2.60 -19.59 -7.31
C ALA A 236 4.03 -19.43 -6.72
N ASP A 237 4.99 -18.98 -7.53
CA ASP A 237 6.37 -18.75 -7.07
C ASP A 237 6.44 -17.60 -6.06
N ILE A 238 5.67 -16.51 -6.28
CA ILE A 238 5.50 -15.43 -5.31
C ILE A 238 5.01 -15.99 -3.96
N ASN A 239 4.03 -16.88 -3.98
CA ASN A 239 3.50 -17.49 -2.76
C ASN A 239 4.51 -18.38 -2.02
N GLN A 240 5.54 -18.88 -2.71
CA GLN A 240 6.62 -19.63 -2.06
C GLN A 240 7.62 -18.72 -1.34
N VAL A 241 7.87 -17.51 -1.87
CA VAL A 241 8.86 -16.58 -1.29
C VAL A 241 8.25 -15.57 -0.31
N LEU A 242 6.93 -15.33 -0.36
CA LEU A 242 6.26 -14.40 0.58
C LEU A 242 6.48 -14.73 2.06
N PRO A 243 6.48 -16.01 2.51
CA PRO A 243 6.79 -16.32 3.91
C PRO A 243 8.18 -15.83 4.34
N GLU A 244 9.19 -15.90 3.47
CA GLU A 244 10.53 -15.37 3.76
C GLU A 244 10.50 -13.87 4.01
N LEU A 245 9.75 -13.11 3.19
CA LEU A 245 9.57 -11.66 3.39
C LEU A 245 8.89 -11.34 4.71
N TRP A 246 7.78 -12.02 5.03
CA TRP A 246 7.03 -11.79 6.26
C TRP A 246 7.81 -12.15 7.53
N LEU A 247 8.75 -13.09 7.44
CA LEU A 247 9.57 -13.53 8.55
C LEU A 247 10.85 -12.71 8.72
N ALA A 248 11.22 -11.89 7.74
CA ALA A 248 12.36 -10.98 7.85
C ALA A 248 12.16 -9.96 8.98
N ASP A 249 13.20 -9.74 9.79
CA ASP A 249 13.13 -8.91 10.99
C ASP A 249 12.76 -7.45 10.69
N ASP A 250 13.16 -6.95 9.53
CA ASP A 250 12.94 -5.57 9.11
C ASP A 250 11.68 -5.36 8.25
N TYR A 251 10.89 -6.42 8.01
CA TYR A 251 9.72 -6.31 7.14
C TYR A 251 8.62 -5.42 7.72
N ALA A 252 8.42 -5.46 9.03
CA ALA A 252 7.51 -4.56 9.71
C ALA A 252 7.92 -3.09 9.52
N GLU A 253 9.23 -2.79 9.64
CA GLU A 253 9.72 -1.43 9.47
C GLU A 253 9.58 -0.93 8.03
N LEU A 254 9.75 -1.82 7.03
CA LEU A 254 9.47 -1.51 5.65
C LEU A 254 8.00 -1.12 5.45
N LEU A 255 7.07 -1.92 5.95
CA LEU A 255 5.63 -1.68 5.77
C LEU A 255 5.15 -0.45 6.54
N PHE A 256 5.76 -0.17 7.70
CA PHE A 256 5.34 0.89 8.63
C PHE A 256 6.15 2.17 8.50
N PHE A 257 7.04 2.26 7.52
CA PHE A 257 7.95 3.41 7.38
C PHE A 257 7.23 4.75 7.30
N TRP A 258 6.07 4.78 6.63
CA TRP A 258 5.25 5.98 6.44
C TRP A 258 4.10 6.12 7.45
N LEU A 259 4.12 5.40 8.57
CA LEU A 259 3.10 5.49 9.62
C LEU A 259 3.61 6.29 10.82
N ASP A 260 2.69 7.03 11.47
CA ASP A 260 2.90 7.56 12.81
C ASP A 260 2.86 6.44 13.87
N GLN A 261 3.22 6.77 15.12
CA GLN A 261 3.31 5.78 16.19
C GLN A 261 1.97 5.14 16.53
N ASN A 262 0.88 5.90 16.49
CA ASN A 262 -0.46 5.37 16.79
C ASN A 262 -0.89 4.36 15.72
N ALA A 263 -0.76 4.71 14.45
CA ALA A 263 -1.07 3.82 13.33
C ALA A 263 -0.21 2.54 13.37
N ARG A 264 1.09 2.65 13.69
CA ARG A 264 1.97 1.48 13.89
C ARG A 264 1.44 0.56 14.99
N THR A 265 1.01 1.13 16.11
CA THR A 265 0.45 0.39 17.25
C THR A 265 -0.84 -0.33 16.86
N LEU A 266 -1.72 0.35 16.14
CA LEU A 266 -2.99 -0.21 15.65
C LEU A 266 -2.80 -1.37 14.65
N LEU A 267 -1.78 -1.27 13.79
CA LEU A 267 -1.55 -2.29 12.76
C LEU A 267 -0.75 -3.51 13.27
N ARG A 268 0.05 -3.35 14.32
CA ARG A 268 0.94 -4.40 14.83
C ARG A 268 0.23 -5.74 15.10
N PRO A 269 -0.94 -5.80 15.75
CA PRO A 269 -1.62 -7.07 16.00
C PRO A 269 -1.97 -7.82 14.71
N LYS A 270 -2.43 -7.10 13.69
CA LYS A 270 -2.78 -7.72 12.39
C LYS A 270 -1.53 -8.14 11.61
N PHE A 271 -0.45 -7.38 11.70
CA PHE A 271 0.84 -7.78 11.13
C PHE A 271 1.31 -9.11 11.73
N GLU A 272 1.30 -9.24 13.06
CA GLU A 272 1.74 -10.46 13.75
C GLU A 272 0.83 -11.66 13.43
N GLU A 273 -0.48 -11.46 13.31
CA GLU A 273 -1.41 -12.50 12.87
C GLU A 273 -1.05 -13.05 11.50
N ILE A 274 -0.76 -12.15 10.53
CA ILE A 274 -0.37 -12.58 9.19
C ILE A 274 1.01 -13.25 9.22
N ARG A 275 1.97 -12.68 9.94
CA ARG A 275 3.32 -13.23 10.11
C ARG A 275 3.28 -14.65 10.66
N GLN A 276 2.44 -14.90 11.68
CA GLN A 276 2.26 -16.25 12.24
C GLN A 276 1.70 -17.23 11.20
N LYS A 277 0.69 -16.83 10.43
CA LYS A 277 0.13 -17.66 9.34
C LYS A 277 1.17 -17.99 8.27
N MET A 278 2.08 -17.05 7.97
CA MET A 278 3.18 -17.28 7.04
C MET A 278 4.23 -18.24 7.61
N ALA A 279 4.52 -18.14 8.91
CA ALA A 279 5.42 -19.08 9.58
C ALA A 279 4.89 -20.53 9.55
N GLU A 280 3.58 -20.71 9.73
CA GLU A 280 2.93 -22.03 9.63
C GLU A 280 3.04 -22.64 8.23
N LYS A 281 2.93 -21.82 7.19
CA LYS A 281 3.07 -22.26 5.79
C LYS A 281 4.52 -22.57 5.39
N ASN A 282 5.48 -21.98 6.06
CA ASN A 282 6.93 -22.21 5.81
C ASN A 282 7.49 -23.42 6.56
N ARG A 283 6.67 -24.14 7.33
CA ARG A 283 7.10 -25.39 7.98
C ARG A 283 7.16 -26.50 6.94
N PRO A 284 8.26 -27.29 6.93
CA PRO A 284 8.47 -28.39 6.00
C PRO A 284 7.42 -29.49 6.14
#